data_9735cb789ea1ecd3b6f7a883a50544d0
#
_entry.id   9735cb789ea1ecd3b6f7a883a50544d0
#
_cell.length_a   1.000
_cell.length_b   1.000
_cell.length_c   1.000
_cell.angle_alpha   90.00
_cell.angle_beta   90.00
_cell.angle_gamma   90.00
#
_symmetry.space_group_name_H-M   'P 1'
#
loop_
_entity.id
_entity.type
_entity.pdbx_description
1 polymer ?
#
loop_
_entity_poly.entity_id
_entity_poly.type
_entity_poly.pdbx_seq_one_letter_code
_entity_poly.pdbx_strand_id
1 'polypeptide(L)'
;MFACNHENVLPDMMCLSKGISAGYLPLGATLVTNEIYNAFLGEPTEYKTFYHGHSYTGNNLACAAGLASLKIFRDDAVIAGLSPKIEVIRQHFARMQAMDFVGDARQCGMLGGIELMRDKTKKLSFDPGLQMAGGI
;
A
#
# COMPACT_ATOMS: atom_id res chain seq x y z
N MET A 1 4.85 1.86 8.58
CA MET A 1 4.79 1.50 7.14
C MET A 1 3.36 1.20 6.72
N PHE A 2 2.66 0.31 7.40
CA PHE A 2 1.31 -0.14 7.06
C PHE A 2 0.24 0.64 7.84
N ALA A 3 -0.97 0.75 7.27
CA ALA A 3 -2.10 1.41 7.95
C ALA A 3 -2.42 0.77 9.31
N CYS A 4 -2.34 -0.56 9.41
CA CYS A 4 -2.54 -1.27 10.66
C CYS A 4 -1.60 -0.84 11.79
N ASN A 5 -0.40 -0.30 11.48
CA ASN A 5 0.49 0.24 12.51
C ASN A 5 -0.05 1.54 13.12
N HIS A 6 -0.85 2.33 12.40
CA HIS A 6 -1.46 3.55 12.92
C HIS A 6 -2.61 3.25 13.87
N GLU A 7 -3.33 2.17 13.61
CA GLU A 7 -4.52 1.75 14.36
C GLU A 7 -4.22 0.69 15.43
N ASN A 8 -2.95 0.29 15.58
CA ASN A 8 -2.53 -0.81 16.46
C ASN A 8 -3.30 -2.13 16.20
N VAL A 9 -3.60 -2.41 14.94
CA VAL A 9 -4.24 -3.65 14.51
C VAL A 9 -3.18 -4.67 14.13
N LEU A 10 -3.30 -5.87 14.67
CA LEU A 10 -2.50 -7.04 14.28
C LEU A 10 -3.40 -7.97 13.47
N PRO A 11 -3.31 -7.97 12.13
CA PRO A 11 -4.13 -8.85 11.32
C PRO A 11 -3.63 -10.30 11.40
N ASP A 12 -4.54 -11.26 11.34
CA ASP A 12 -4.20 -12.69 11.27
C ASP A 12 -3.57 -13.05 9.91
N MET A 13 -3.94 -12.31 8.87
CA MET A 13 -3.43 -12.47 7.51
C MET A 13 -3.13 -11.09 6.89
N MET A 14 -1.99 -10.97 6.20
CA MET A 14 -1.59 -9.75 5.51
C MET A 14 -1.05 -10.07 4.12
N CYS A 15 -1.70 -9.58 3.08
CA CYS A 15 -1.23 -9.70 1.71
C CYS A 15 -0.36 -8.51 1.33
N LEU A 16 0.84 -8.79 0.85
CA LEU A 16 1.84 -7.81 0.41
C LEU A 16 2.13 -7.97 -1.08
N SER A 17 2.36 -6.85 -1.75
CA SER A 17 2.65 -6.80 -3.18
C SER A 17 3.35 -5.48 -3.53
N LYS A 18 3.47 -5.15 -4.82
CA LYS A 18 3.99 -3.87 -5.33
C LYS A 18 5.35 -3.50 -4.73
N GLY A 19 5.38 -2.67 -3.70
CA GLY A 19 6.59 -2.18 -3.06
C GLY A 19 7.51 -3.25 -2.49
N ILE A 20 7.04 -4.48 -2.27
CA ILE A 20 7.87 -5.57 -1.74
C ILE A 20 9.08 -5.88 -2.66
N SER A 21 8.90 -5.74 -3.97
CA SER A 21 9.99 -5.92 -4.97
C SER A 21 10.42 -4.61 -5.62
N ALA A 22 9.95 -3.45 -5.11
CA ALA A 22 10.19 -2.13 -5.68
C ALA A 22 9.85 -2.01 -7.18
N GLY A 23 8.93 -2.84 -7.68
CA GLY A 23 8.50 -2.86 -9.07
C GLY A 23 9.44 -3.57 -10.05
N TYR A 24 10.56 -4.13 -9.60
CA TYR A 24 11.52 -4.82 -10.49
C TYR A 24 11.00 -6.14 -11.03
N LEU A 25 10.32 -6.93 -10.20
CA LEU A 25 9.77 -8.23 -10.58
C LEU A 25 8.39 -8.45 -9.93
N PRO A 26 7.48 -9.19 -10.60
CA PRO A 26 6.22 -9.57 -10.00
C PRO A 26 6.46 -10.42 -8.75
N LEU A 27 5.98 -9.93 -7.59
CA LEU A 27 6.08 -10.62 -6.32
C LEU A 27 4.87 -10.27 -5.46
N GLY A 28 4.25 -11.28 -4.89
CA GLY A 28 3.27 -11.18 -3.83
C GLY A 28 3.63 -12.11 -2.69
N ALA A 29 3.27 -11.74 -1.48
CA ALA A 29 3.42 -12.56 -0.30
C ALA A 29 2.20 -12.44 0.59
N THR A 30 1.79 -13.55 1.20
CA THR A 30 0.77 -13.55 2.25
C THR A 30 1.44 -13.96 3.55
N LEU A 31 1.48 -13.05 4.50
CA LEU A 31 1.91 -13.33 5.87
C LEU A 31 0.70 -13.84 6.66
N VAL A 32 0.93 -14.84 7.49
CA VAL A 32 -0.11 -15.41 8.34
C VAL A 32 0.44 -15.62 9.76
N THR A 33 -0.45 -15.70 10.74
CA THR A 33 -0.05 -16.09 12.11
C THR A 33 0.45 -17.52 12.16
N ASN A 34 1.23 -17.85 13.18
CA ASN A 34 1.69 -19.23 13.42
C ASN A 34 0.52 -20.20 13.61
N GLU A 35 -0.59 -19.74 14.17
CA GLU A 35 -1.80 -20.54 14.34
C GLU A 35 -2.35 -21.01 12.99
N ILE A 36 -2.52 -20.08 12.05
CA ILE A 36 -2.96 -20.39 10.68
C ILE A 36 -1.96 -21.27 9.97
N TYR A 37 -0.68 -20.96 10.05
CA TYR A 37 0.38 -21.76 9.42
C TYR A 37 0.37 -23.21 9.94
N ASN A 38 0.32 -23.38 11.25
CA ASN A 38 0.35 -24.71 11.89
C ASN A 38 -0.89 -25.55 11.57
N ALA A 39 -2.03 -24.92 11.24
CA ALA A 39 -3.23 -25.66 10.84
C ALA A 39 -3.05 -26.45 9.54
N PHE A 40 -2.07 -26.08 8.71
CA PHE A 40 -1.73 -26.77 7.46
C PHE A 40 -0.57 -27.75 7.58
N LEU A 41 0.01 -27.87 8.77
CA LEU A 41 1.08 -28.84 9.04
C LEU A 41 0.49 -30.14 9.55
N GLY A 42 1.04 -31.28 9.08
CA GLY A 42 0.62 -32.60 9.50
C GLY A 42 1.21 -33.69 8.62
N GLU A 43 0.94 -34.93 9.00
CA GLU A 43 1.30 -36.09 8.19
C GLU A 43 0.50 -36.09 6.87
N PRO A 44 1.04 -36.65 5.77
CA PRO A 44 0.35 -36.72 4.49
C PRO A 44 -1.04 -37.35 4.54
N THR A 45 -1.27 -38.25 5.48
CA THR A 45 -2.54 -38.94 5.70
C THR A 45 -3.61 -38.08 6.38
N GLU A 46 -3.22 -36.95 6.96
CA GLU A 46 -4.15 -36.03 7.63
C GLU A 46 -4.81 -35.03 6.65
N TYR A 47 -4.34 -34.98 5.39
CA TYR A 47 -4.86 -34.10 4.33
C TYR A 47 -4.93 -32.60 4.72
N LYS A 48 -3.99 -32.14 5.54
CA LYS A 48 -3.92 -30.73 6.02
C LYS A 48 -3.18 -29.80 5.06
N THR A 49 -2.52 -30.34 4.05
CA THR A 49 -1.69 -29.58 3.13
C THR A 49 -2.50 -28.49 2.41
N PHE A 50 -1.98 -27.27 2.39
CA PHE A 50 -2.54 -26.18 1.61
C PHE A 50 -2.15 -26.31 0.14
N TYR A 51 -2.99 -26.98 -0.65
CA TYR A 51 -2.77 -27.24 -2.07
C TYR A 51 -3.03 -25.97 -2.91
N HIS A 52 -2.19 -24.97 -2.74
CA HIS A 52 -2.29 -23.70 -3.48
C HIS A 52 -0.93 -23.26 -3.99
N GLY A 53 -0.90 -22.80 -5.25
CA GLY A 53 0.31 -22.28 -5.86
C GLY A 53 0.16 -22.17 -7.37
N HIS A 54 1.21 -21.71 -8.01
CA HIS A 54 1.35 -21.65 -9.47
C HIS A 54 2.81 -21.92 -9.85
N SER A 55 3.10 -22.11 -11.15
CA SER A 55 4.43 -22.47 -11.64
C SER A 55 5.56 -21.53 -11.21
N TYR A 56 5.25 -20.27 -10.92
CA TYR A 56 6.23 -19.26 -10.52
C TYR A 56 6.26 -18.98 -9.02
N THR A 57 5.54 -19.76 -8.22
CA THR A 57 5.59 -19.66 -6.76
C THR A 57 7.02 -19.87 -6.26
N GLY A 58 7.50 -18.96 -5.40
CA GLY A 58 8.87 -19.01 -4.88
C GLY A 58 9.96 -18.72 -5.92
N ASN A 59 9.63 -17.99 -7.00
CA ASN A 59 10.61 -17.62 -8.03
C ASN A 59 11.84 -16.95 -7.38
N ASN A 60 13.01 -17.54 -7.57
CA ASN A 60 14.24 -17.13 -6.89
C ASN A 60 14.65 -15.67 -7.23
N LEU A 61 14.46 -15.24 -8.48
CA LEU A 61 14.80 -13.86 -8.90
C LEU A 61 13.87 -12.84 -8.24
N ALA A 62 12.57 -13.14 -8.21
CA ALA A 62 11.59 -12.27 -7.54
C ALA A 62 11.83 -12.20 -6.03
N CYS A 63 12.15 -13.32 -5.39
CA CYS A 63 12.51 -13.38 -3.98
C CYS A 63 13.81 -12.58 -3.69
N ALA A 64 14.83 -12.71 -4.55
CA ALA A 64 16.07 -11.93 -4.41
C ALA A 64 15.83 -10.42 -4.55
N ALA A 65 14.99 -10.01 -5.50
CA ALA A 65 14.60 -8.59 -5.65
C ALA A 65 13.85 -8.09 -4.40
N GLY A 66 12.93 -8.91 -3.86
CA GLY A 66 12.23 -8.59 -2.61
C GLY A 66 13.18 -8.43 -1.42
N LEU A 67 14.11 -9.35 -1.26
CA LEU A 67 15.12 -9.29 -0.19
C LEU A 67 16.02 -8.05 -0.33
N ALA A 68 16.43 -7.69 -1.55
CA ALA A 68 17.21 -6.49 -1.82
C ALA A 68 16.42 -5.22 -1.47
N SER A 69 15.14 -5.15 -1.85
CA SER A 69 14.25 -4.06 -1.48
C SER A 69 14.14 -3.91 0.04
N LEU A 70 13.85 -5.00 0.75
CA LEU A 70 13.75 -4.99 2.21
C LEU A 70 15.07 -4.60 2.89
N LYS A 71 16.20 -5.00 2.31
CA LYS A 71 17.53 -4.60 2.80
C LYS A 71 17.71 -3.08 2.72
N ILE A 72 17.34 -2.45 1.60
CA ILE A 72 17.39 -0.99 1.43
C ILE A 72 16.49 -0.30 2.47
N PHE A 73 15.26 -0.77 2.66
CA PHE A 73 14.35 -0.20 3.66
C PHE A 73 14.95 -0.18 5.07
N ARG A 74 15.67 -1.24 5.42
CA ARG A 74 16.33 -1.36 6.73
C ARG A 74 17.60 -0.53 6.81
N ASP A 75 18.52 -0.71 5.86
CA ASP A 75 19.89 -0.19 5.95
C ASP A 75 19.93 1.34 5.77
N ASP A 76 19.05 1.87 4.90
CA ASP A 76 18.93 3.30 4.65
C ASP A 76 17.86 3.98 5.53
N ALA A 77 17.29 3.25 6.48
CA ALA A 77 16.23 3.74 7.38
C ALA A 77 15.12 4.50 6.63
N VAL A 78 14.70 3.97 5.46
CA VAL A 78 13.81 4.65 4.50
C VAL A 78 12.56 5.21 5.17
N ILE A 79 11.90 4.43 6.03
CA ILE A 79 10.64 4.85 6.70
C ILE A 79 10.88 6.05 7.61
N ALA A 80 11.97 6.04 8.39
CA ALA A 80 12.33 7.19 9.26
C ALA A 80 12.64 8.44 8.43
N GLY A 81 13.28 8.27 7.26
CA GLY A 81 13.60 9.35 6.34
C GLY A 81 12.41 9.98 5.62
N LEU A 82 11.19 9.42 5.76
CA LEU A 82 9.99 9.98 5.11
C LEU A 82 9.41 11.20 5.84
N SER A 83 9.66 11.36 7.13
CA SER A 83 9.02 12.42 7.94
C SER A 83 9.14 13.83 7.34
N PRO A 84 10.32 14.33 6.91
CA PRO A 84 10.40 15.65 6.29
C PRO A 84 9.67 15.74 4.95
N LYS A 85 9.64 14.67 4.17
CA LYS A 85 8.91 14.62 2.90
C LYS A 85 7.38 14.65 3.12
N ILE A 86 6.90 13.93 4.12
CA ILE A 86 5.48 13.93 4.53
C ILE A 86 5.04 15.33 4.94
N GLU A 87 5.90 16.06 5.68
CA GLU A 87 5.60 17.43 6.08
C GLU A 87 5.50 18.38 4.88
N VAL A 88 6.39 18.27 3.90
CA VAL A 88 6.30 19.07 2.66
C VAL A 88 4.98 18.78 1.93
N ILE A 89 4.61 17.52 1.78
CA ILE A 89 3.34 17.14 1.16
C ILE A 89 2.18 17.74 1.95
N ARG A 90 2.18 17.65 3.27
CA ARG A 90 1.15 18.20 4.15
C ARG A 90 0.92 19.70 3.91
N GLN A 91 2.01 20.47 3.79
CA GLN A 91 1.94 21.89 3.52
C GLN A 91 1.31 22.21 2.16
N HIS A 92 1.66 21.40 1.13
CA HIS A 92 1.05 21.56 -0.19
C HIS A 92 -0.44 21.20 -0.18
N PHE A 93 -0.84 20.12 0.48
CA PHE A 93 -2.23 19.72 0.61
C PHE A 93 -3.07 20.78 1.36
N ALA A 94 -2.50 21.39 2.41
CA ALA A 94 -3.16 22.50 3.11
C ALA A 94 -3.41 23.72 2.19
N ARG A 95 -2.46 24.03 1.30
CA ARG A 95 -2.65 25.09 0.30
C ARG A 95 -3.71 24.72 -0.73
N MET A 96 -3.71 23.47 -1.21
CA MET A 96 -4.70 22.98 -2.16
C MET A 96 -6.10 22.98 -1.58
N GLN A 97 -6.27 22.64 -0.29
CA GLN A 97 -7.56 22.68 0.40
C GLN A 97 -8.21 24.07 0.38
N ALA A 98 -7.40 25.12 0.29
CA ALA A 98 -7.89 26.50 0.22
C ALA A 98 -8.36 26.93 -1.20
N MET A 99 -8.08 26.15 -2.24
CA MET A 99 -8.46 26.46 -3.61
C MET A 99 -9.96 26.28 -3.83
N ASP A 100 -10.54 27.11 -4.70
CA ASP A 100 -12.00 27.16 -4.93
C ASP A 100 -12.59 25.85 -5.45
N PHE A 101 -11.84 25.12 -6.30
CA PHE A 101 -12.31 23.88 -6.90
C PHE A 101 -11.84 22.61 -6.18
N VAL A 102 -11.22 22.74 -5.01
CA VAL A 102 -10.81 21.61 -4.19
C VAL A 102 -11.82 21.42 -3.06
N GLY A 103 -12.63 20.39 -3.17
CA GLY A 103 -13.63 20.02 -2.16
C GLY A 103 -13.00 19.39 -0.94
N ASP A 104 -12.01 18.50 -1.17
CA ASP A 104 -11.26 17.85 -0.11
C ASP A 104 -9.81 17.59 -0.55
N ALA A 105 -8.88 17.74 0.38
CA ALA A 105 -7.46 17.45 0.21
C ALA A 105 -6.96 16.72 1.45
N ARG A 106 -6.90 15.40 1.39
CA ARG A 106 -6.57 14.50 2.52
C ARG A 106 -5.25 13.79 2.30
N GLN A 107 -4.52 13.55 3.38
CA GLN A 107 -3.22 12.90 3.36
C GLN A 107 -3.07 11.93 4.54
N CYS A 108 -2.43 10.79 4.26
CA CYS A 108 -1.91 9.88 5.28
C CYS A 108 -0.51 9.40 4.85
N GLY A 109 0.51 9.87 5.55
CA GLY A 109 1.90 9.60 5.17
C GLY A 109 2.24 10.13 3.78
N MET A 110 2.71 9.26 2.90
CA MET A 110 3.02 9.57 1.50
C MET A 110 1.81 9.42 0.55
N LEU A 111 0.68 8.95 1.07
CA LEU A 111 -0.56 8.83 0.31
C LEU A 111 -1.37 10.11 0.43
N GLY A 112 -1.96 10.56 -0.68
CA GLY A 112 -2.82 11.72 -0.70
C GLY A 112 -3.95 11.58 -1.69
N GLY A 113 -5.04 12.28 -1.45
CA GLY A 113 -6.19 12.36 -2.33
C GLY A 113 -6.71 13.78 -2.40
N ILE A 114 -7.04 14.23 -3.59
CA ILE A 114 -7.66 15.53 -3.85
C ILE A 114 -8.98 15.29 -4.56
N GLU A 115 -10.03 15.86 -4.02
CA GLU A 115 -11.35 15.81 -4.65
C GLU A 115 -11.62 17.16 -5.33
N LEU A 116 -11.85 17.11 -6.64
CA LEU A 116 -12.20 18.30 -7.42
C LEU A 116 -13.70 18.48 -7.46
N MET A 117 -14.16 19.70 -7.16
CA MET A 117 -15.58 20.06 -7.16
C MET A 117 -15.82 21.34 -7.97
N ARG A 118 -16.94 21.37 -8.70
CA ARG A 118 -17.40 22.56 -9.42
C ARG A 118 -17.87 23.65 -8.45
N ASP A 119 -18.53 23.25 -7.38
CA ASP A 119 -19.02 24.17 -6.34
C ASP A 119 -18.83 23.50 -4.98
N LYS A 120 -17.84 23.97 -4.25
CA LYS A 120 -17.46 23.46 -2.93
C LYS A 120 -18.56 23.66 -1.89
N THR A 121 -19.26 24.79 -1.96
CA THR A 121 -20.30 25.16 -0.98
C THR A 121 -21.53 24.27 -1.13
N LYS A 122 -21.92 23.99 -2.36
CA LYS A 122 -23.08 23.15 -2.68
C LYS A 122 -22.71 21.67 -2.83
N LYS A 123 -21.45 21.33 -2.66
CA LYS A 123 -20.91 19.94 -2.85
C LYS A 123 -21.25 19.36 -4.23
N LEU A 124 -21.16 20.19 -5.27
CA LEU A 124 -21.45 19.76 -6.64
C LEU A 124 -20.18 19.33 -7.34
N SER A 125 -20.15 18.09 -7.80
CA SER A 125 -19.06 17.54 -8.63
C SER A 125 -19.04 18.18 -10.02
N PHE A 126 -17.91 18.08 -10.71
CA PHE A 126 -17.84 18.35 -12.14
C PHE A 126 -18.61 17.29 -12.91
N ASP A 127 -19.06 17.65 -14.12
CA ASP A 127 -19.65 16.70 -15.05
C ASP A 127 -18.60 15.61 -15.37
N PRO A 128 -18.93 14.31 -15.20
CA PRO A 128 -18.01 13.23 -15.51
C PRO A 128 -17.49 13.26 -16.95
N GLY A 129 -18.27 13.79 -17.90
CA GLY A 129 -17.85 13.96 -19.29
C GLY A 129 -16.66 14.89 -19.49
N LEU A 130 -16.40 15.77 -18.53
CA LEU A 130 -15.24 16.68 -18.58
C LEU A 130 -13.92 16.00 -18.21
N GLN A 131 -13.95 14.81 -17.64
CA GLN A 131 -12.77 14.01 -17.24
C GLN A 131 -11.69 14.83 -16.52
N MET A 132 -12.09 15.71 -15.61
CA MET A 132 -11.21 16.71 -14.96
C MET A 132 -9.97 16.10 -14.28
N ALA A 133 -10.04 14.85 -13.83
CA ALA A 133 -8.91 14.16 -13.22
C ALA A 133 -8.10 13.30 -14.22
N GLY A 134 -8.61 13.09 -15.43
CA GLY A 134 -8.00 12.23 -16.45
C GLY A 134 -7.39 12.98 -17.64
N GLY A 135 -7.48 14.31 -17.66
CA GLY A 135 -7.07 15.15 -18.77
C GLY A 135 -5.63 15.68 -18.69
N ILE A 136 -4.72 14.93 -18.03
CA ILE A 136 -3.29 15.26 -17.93
C ILE A 136 -2.49 14.28 -18.76
#